data_44649ea8993b40495e62ab8808c848c4
#
_entry.id   44649ea8993b40495e62ab8808c848c4
#
_cell.length_a   1.000
_cell.length_b   1.000
_cell.length_c   1.000
_cell.angle_alpha   90.00
_cell.angle_beta   90.00
_cell.angle_gamma   90.00
#
_symmetry.space_group_name_H-M   'P 1'
#
loop_
_entity.id
_entity.type
_entity.pdbx_description
1 polymer ?
#
loop_
_entity_poly.entity_id
_entity_poly.type
_entity_poly.pdbx_seq_one_letter_code
_entity_poly.pdbx_strand_id
1 'polypeptide(L)'
;FAKAYGAAKKEKGWIDFSDLEHFCLQILLAPDASPEHPVPSAAAEELRSQYEEVFIDEYQDTNSVQELITRLVSGEDNRFMVGDIKQSIYRFRLADPTLFLEKYQSFSRDEKAVQHCIDLGRNFRSVPVVLDAVNAVFSRAMTAEAAGMDYGEREKLYAGRQAPDDERWIGGPVEVDIVPTPSDEEDDDGSTAFEKECRFIAGRIGELLASGRMAARKDGTLEPLSYRHIVVLLRSMAGKADVLIQALQEGGIPSYA
;
A
#
# COMPACT_ATOMS: atom_id res chain seq x y z
N PHE A 1 24.60 -10.48 -18.66
CA PHE A 1 24.13 -10.83 -17.31
C PHE A 1 22.98 -11.86 -17.39
N ALA A 2 21.86 -11.56 -18.06
CA ALA A 2 20.65 -12.41 -18.06
C ALA A 2 20.89 -13.89 -18.49
N LYS A 3 21.68 -14.12 -19.55
CA LYS A 3 22.03 -15.49 -19.99
C LYS A 3 22.82 -16.28 -18.92
N ALA A 4 23.79 -15.63 -18.27
CA ALA A 4 24.62 -16.28 -17.24
C ALA A 4 23.79 -16.58 -15.98
N TYR A 5 22.93 -15.65 -15.58
CA TYR A 5 22.02 -15.81 -14.47
C TYR A 5 21.01 -16.94 -14.71
N GLY A 6 20.39 -16.97 -15.89
CA GLY A 6 19.48 -18.05 -16.28
C GLY A 6 20.16 -19.42 -16.34
N ALA A 7 21.41 -19.51 -16.84
CA ALA A 7 22.18 -20.77 -16.85
C ALA A 7 22.48 -21.25 -15.42
N ALA A 8 22.89 -20.36 -14.51
CA ALA A 8 23.17 -20.70 -13.13
C ALA A 8 21.90 -21.17 -12.37
N LYS A 9 20.75 -20.52 -12.60
CA LYS A 9 19.46 -21.00 -12.06
C LYS A 9 19.10 -22.41 -12.57
N LYS A 10 19.24 -22.63 -13.85
CA LYS A 10 18.95 -23.93 -14.47
C LYS A 10 19.85 -25.04 -13.94
N GLU A 11 21.15 -24.77 -13.77
CA GLU A 11 22.11 -25.73 -13.20
C GLU A 11 21.72 -26.13 -11.76
N LYS A 12 21.21 -25.17 -10.97
CA LYS A 12 20.79 -25.39 -9.59
C LYS A 12 19.34 -25.86 -9.42
N GLY A 13 18.56 -25.93 -10.49
CA GLY A 13 17.13 -26.23 -10.45
C GLY A 13 16.32 -25.14 -9.70
N TRP A 14 16.77 -23.89 -9.73
CA TRP A 14 16.11 -22.77 -9.07
C TRP A 14 15.26 -21.96 -10.02
N ILE A 15 14.15 -21.46 -9.51
CA ILE A 15 13.27 -20.50 -10.17
C ILE A 15 13.02 -19.32 -9.23
N ASP A 16 12.79 -18.14 -9.79
CA ASP A 16 12.34 -16.95 -9.07
C ASP A 16 10.93 -16.55 -9.51
N PHE A 17 10.35 -15.52 -8.86
CA PHE A 17 9.00 -15.07 -9.18
C PHE A 17 8.85 -14.60 -10.64
N SER A 18 9.87 -13.96 -11.19
CA SER A 18 9.86 -13.55 -12.60
C SER A 18 9.83 -14.75 -13.56
N ASP A 19 10.51 -15.86 -13.21
CA ASP A 19 10.42 -17.07 -14.01
C ASP A 19 8.99 -17.64 -14.02
N LEU A 20 8.29 -17.59 -12.87
CA LEU A 20 6.91 -18.08 -12.79
C LEU A 20 5.99 -17.28 -13.71
N GLU A 21 6.09 -15.96 -13.71
CA GLU A 21 5.33 -15.09 -14.60
C GLU A 21 5.61 -15.38 -16.07
N HIS A 22 6.91 -15.53 -16.44
CA HIS A 22 7.30 -15.81 -17.83
C HIS A 22 6.91 -17.23 -18.27
N PHE A 23 6.99 -18.23 -17.41
CA PHE A 23 6.51 -19.57 -17.72
C PHE A 23 4.99 -19.60 -17.89
N CYS A 24 4.27 -18.84 -17.07
CA CYS A 24 2.84 -18.66 -17.24
C CYS A 24 2.50 -18.09 -18.63
N LEU A 25 3.20 -17.05 -19.08
CA LEU A 25 3.03 -16.51 -20.43
C LEU A 25 3.36 -17.53 -21.53
N GLN A 26 4.41 -18.34 -21.38
CA GLN A 26 4.74 -19.38 -22.34
C GLN A 26 3.64 -20.44 -22.49
N ILE A 27 2.87 -20.69 -21.43
CA ILE A 27 1.73 -21.62 -21.44
C ILE A 27 0.49 -20.94 -22.06
N LEU A 28 0.27 -19.67 -21.72
CA LEU A 28 -0.97 -18.97 -22.07
C LEU A 28 -0.94 -18.31 -23.46
N LEU A 29 0.24 -18.07 -24.04
CA LEU A 29 0.37 -17.55 -25.40
C LEU A 29 0.42 -18.68 -26.43
N ALA A 30 -0.23 -18.48 -27.56
CA ALA A 30 -0.10 -19.37 -28.71
C ALA A 30 1.35 -19.38 -29.24
N PRO A 31 1.83 -20.43 -29.90
CA PRO A 31 3.22 -20.58 -30.35
C PRO A 31 3.74 -19.44 -31.23
N ASP A 32 2.87 -18.81 -32.03
CA ASP A 32 3.22 -17.73 -32.94
C ASP A 32 2.89 -16.34 -32.39
N ALA A 33 2.47 -16.26 -31.12
CA ALA A 33 2.12 -15.01 -30.44
C ALA A 33 3.34 -14.37 -29.75
N SER A 34 3.26 -13.05 -29.56
CA SER A 34 4.21 -12.30 -28.76
C SER A 34 3.47 -11.43 -27.73
N PRO A 35 4.16 -10.88 -26.72
CA PRO A 35 3.53 -9.94 -25.78
C PRO A 35 2.92 -8.71 -26.46
N GLU A 36 3.46 -8.25 -27.57
CA GLU A 36 2.96 -7.12 -28.35
C GLU A 36 1.71 -7.50 -29.19
N HIS A 37 1.62 -8.77 -29.60
CA HIS A 37 0.49 -9.31 -30.37
C HIS A 37 0.01 -10.60 -29.68
N PRO A 38 -0.63 -10.48 -28.53
CA PRO A 38 -1.01 -11.63 -27.72
C PRO A 38 -2.19 -12.38 -28.36
N VAL A 39 -1.96 -13.66 -28.62
CA VAL A 39 -3.00 -14.60 -29.04
C VAL A 39 -3.09 -15.68 -27.97
N PRO A 40 -4.27 -15.94 -27.39
CA PRO A 40 -4.43 -16.97 -26.38
C PRO A 40 -4.10 -18.35 -26.90
N SER A 41 -3.45 -19.18 -26.10
CA SER A 41 -3.28 -20.61 -26.37
C SER A 41 -4.56 -21.40 -26.08
N ALA A 42 -4.59 -22.68 -26.45
CA ALA A 42 -5.69 -23.57 -26.07
C ALA A 42 -5.88 -23.66 -24.55
N ALA A 43 -4.78 -23.61 -23.77
CA ALA A 43 -4.85 -23.60 -22.30
C ALA A 43 -5.48 -22.29 -21.77
N ALA A 44 -5.17 -21.16 -22.38
CA ALA A 44 -5.78 -19.87 -22.02
C ALA A 44 -7.29 -19.87 -22.36
N GLU A 45 -7.69 -20.40 -23.51
CA GLU A 45 -9.09 -20.50 -23.90
C GLU A 45 -9.90 -21.44 -22.98
N GLU A 46 -9.27 -22.54 -22.54
CA GLU A 46 -9.88 -23.42 -21.55
C GLU A 46 -10.14 -22.68 -20.22
N LEU A 47 -9.15 -21.94 -19.70
CA LEU A 47 -9.30 -21.13 -18.49
C LEU A 47 -10.38 -20.05 -18.66
N ARG A 48 -10.42 -19.36 -19.80
CA ARG A 48 -11.48 -18.40 -20.13
C ARG A 48 -12.88 -19.00 -20.07
N SER A 49 -13.02 -20.24 -20.50
CA SER A 49 -14.31 -20.93 -20.48
C SER A 49 -14.73 -21.36 -19.08
N GLN A 50 -13.79 -21.48 -18.14
CA GLN A 50 -14.05 -21.88 -16.76
C GLN A 50 -14.35 -20.68 -15.84
N TYR A 51 -13.78 -19.52 -16.12
CA TYR A 51 -13.94 -18.35 -15.26
C TYR A 51 -15.11 -17.49 -15.70
N GLU A 52 -16.14 -17.43 -14.87
CA GLU A 52 -17.28 -16.52 -15.07
C GLU A 52 -16.86 -15.09 -14.78
N GLU A 53 -16.04 -14.88 -13.73
CA GLU A 53 -15.56 -13.56 -13.30
C GLU A 53 -14.08 -13.66 -12.84
N VAL A 54 -13.32 -12.62 -13.11
CA VAL A 54 -11.91 -12.46 -12.71
C VAL A 54 -11.75 -11.21 -11.87
N PHE A 55 -11.46 -11.40 -10.58
CA PHE A 55 -11.25 -10.31 -9.62
C PHE A 55 -9.77 -10.06 -9.41
N ILE A 56 -9.37 -8.80 -9.49
CA ILE A 56 -7.98 -8.37 -9.27
C ILE A 56 -8.01 -7.28 -8.20
N ASP A 57 -7.41 -7.58 -7.04
CA ASP A 57 -7.24 -6.63 -5.96
C ASP A 57 -5.87 -5.94 -6.06
N GLU A 58 -5.73 -4.77 -5.42
CA GLU A 58 -4.50 -3.94 -5.44
C GLU A 58 -3.97 -3.71 -6.85
N TYR A 59 -4.87 -3.45 -7.80
CA TYR A 59 -4.53 -3.39 -9.22
C TYR A 59 -3.45 -2.33 -9.56
N GLN A 60 -3.29 -1.28 -8.74
CA GLN A 60 -2.23 -0.27 -8.89
C GLN A 60 -0.81 -0.86 -8.76
N ASP A 61 -0.67 -2.06 -8.17
CA ASP A 61 0.61 -2.74 -7.99
C ASP A 61 0.89 -3.80 -9.07
N THR A 62 0.03 -3.88 -10.08
CA THR A 62 0.16 -4.81 -11.21
C THR A 62 1.27 -4.36 -12.17
N ASN A 63 2.06 -5.30 -12.66
CA ASN A 63 3.01 -5.07 -13.74
C ASN A 63 2.42 -5.48 -15.11
N SER A 64 3.11 -5.12 -16.22
CA SER A 64 2.66 -5.41 -17.58
C SER A 64 2.54 -6.92 -17.88
N VAL A 65 3.38 -7.76 -17.25
CA VAL A 65 3.34 -9.22 -17.41
C VAL A 65 2.08 -9.78 -16.74
N GLN A 66 1.80 -9.35 -15.52
CA GLN A 66 0.60 -9.75 -14.77
C GLN A 66 -0.68 -9.28 -15.48
N GLU A 67 -0.70 -8.04 -15.99
CA GLU A 67 -1.83 -7.54 -16.80
C GLU A 67 -2.05 -8.41 -18.02
N LEU A 68 -0.98 -8.81 -18.72
CA LEU A 68 -1.11 -9.69 -19.90
C LEU A 68 -1.62 -11.09 -19.51
N ILE A 69 -1.12 -11.67 -18.42
CA ILE A 69 -1.60 -12.96 -17.91
C ILE A 69 -3.11 -12.89 -17.62
N THR A 70 -3.54 -11.87 -16.89
CA THR A 70 -4.97 -11.71 -16.53
C THR A 70 -5.84 -11.49 -17.77
N ARG A 71 -5.36 -10.75 -18.78
CA ARG A 71 -6.05 -10.60 -20.06
C ARG A 71 -6.18 -11.90 -20.86
N LEU A 72 -5.14 -12.74 -20.81
CA LEU A 72 -5.15 -14.02 -21.55
C LEU A 72 -6.15 -15.03 -20.97
N VAL A 73 -6.41 -14.99 -19.64
CA VAL A 73 -7.32 -15.92 -18.97
C VAL A 73 -8.73 -15.37 -18.72
N SER A 74 -8.98 -14.11 -19.05
CA SER A 74 -10.29 -13.47 -18.88
C SER A 74 -11.00 -13.21 -20.22
N GLY A 75 -12.32 -13.11 -20.17
CA GLY A 75 -13.14 -12.63 -21.28
C GLY A 75 -12.99 -11.11 -21.50
N GLU A 76 -13.79 -10.58 -22.41
CA GLU A 76 -13.75 -9.13 -22.75
C GLU A 76 -14.39 -8.27 -21.65
N ASP A 77 -15.35 -8.79 -20.89
CA ASP A 77 -16.24 -8.06 -20.00
C ASP A 77 -16.39 -8.67 -18.58
N ASN A 78 -15.54 -9.67 -18.24
CA ASN A 78 -15.64 -10.37 -16.96
C ASN A 78 -14.53 -10.03 -15.95
N ARG A 79 -13.79 -8.93 -16.14
CA ARG A 79 -12.76 -8.50 -15.20
C ARG A 79 -13.26 -7.40 -14.27
N PHE A 80 -13.06 -7.59 -12.99
CA PHE A 80 -13.31 -6.60 -11.95
C PHE A 80 -11.99 -6.25 -11.26
N MET A 81 -11.56 -5.00 -11.40
CA MET A 81 -10.29 -4.52 -10.88
C MET A 81 -10.54 -3.51 -9.76
N VAL A 82 -9.94 -3.75 -8.60
CA VAL A 82 -10.00 -2.84 -7.45
C VAL A 82 -8.61 -2.35 -7.12
N GLY A 83 -8.48 -1.08 -6.77
CA GLY A 83 -7.22 -0.50 -6.37
C GLY A 83 -7.34 0.99 -6.03
N ASP A 84 -6.23 1.54 -5.61
CA ASP A 84 -6.10 2.97 -5.31
C ASP A 84 -4.76 3.49 -5.81
N ILE A 85 -4.77 4.31 -6.86
CA ILE A 85 -3.54 4.88 -7.45
C ILE A 85 -2.68 5.60 -6.41
N LYS A 86 -3.30 6.24 -5.41
CA LYS A 86 -2.61 6.94 -4.31
C LYS A 86 -1.76 6.02 -3.45
N GLN A 87 -2.05 4.71 -3.46
CA GLN A 87 -1.35 3.68 -2.71
C GLN A 87 -0.29 2.93 -3.53
N SER A 88 -0.03 3.35 -4.78
CA SER A 88 1.00 2.73 -5.61
C SER A 88 2.40 3.05 -5.07
N ILE A 89 2.98 2.12 -4.33
CA ILE A 89 4.31 2.23 -3.71
C ILE A 89 5.30 1.18 -4.19
N TYR A 90 4.89 0.26 -5.09
CA TYR A 90 5.70 -0.88 -5.54
C TYR A 90 6.35 -0.68 -6.92
N ARG A 91 6.52 0.57 -7.38
CA ARG A 91 7.23 0.86 -8.65
C ARG A 91 8.65 0.26 -8.69
N PHE A 92 9.33 0.17 -7.54
CA PHE A 92 10.63 -0.50 -7.44
C PHE A 92 10.58 -2.03 -7.64
N ARG A 93 9.38 -2.62 -7.62
CA ARG A 93 9.09 -4.03 -7.96
C ARG A 93 8.47 -4.17 -9.35
N LEU A 94 8.69 -3.18 -10.22
CA LEU A 94 8.19 -3.14 -11.59
C LEU A 94 6.66 -2.99 -11.72
N ALA A 95 5.95 -2.63 -10.63
CA ALA A 95 4.55 -2.23 -10.73
C ALA A 95 4.43 -1.01 -11.67
N ASP A 96 3.42 -1.04 -12.53
CA ASP A 96 3.14 0.02 -13.48
C ASP A 96 1.77 0.67 -13.20
N PRO A 97 1.74 1.72 -12.39
CA PRO A 97 0.49 2.40 -12.06
C PRO A 97 -0.17 3.07 -13.26
N THR A 98 0.54 3.23 -14.39
CA THR A 98 -0.06 3.80 -15.61
C THR A 98 -1.14 2.90 -16.17
N LEU A 99 -1.03 1.58 -16.01
CA LEU A 99 -2.07 0.61 -16.41
C LEU A 99 -3.41 0.88 -15.73
N PHE A 100 -3.38 1.25 -14.45
CA PHE A 100 -4.59 1.60 -13.71
C PHE A 100 -5.07 3.01 -14.06
N LEU A 101 -4.14 3.96 -14.15
CA LEU A 101 -4.46 5.35 -14.48
C LEU A 101 -5.15 5.47 -15.84
N GLU A 102 -4.68 4.75 -16.86
CA GLU A 102 -5.32 4.70 -18.18
C GLU A 102 -6.76 4.21 -18.10
N LYS A 103 -7.02 3.12 -17.36
CA LYS A 103 -8.38 2.61 -17.15
C LYS A 103 -9.24 3.60 -16.36
N TYR A 104 -8.70 4.17 -15.30
CA TYR A 104 -9.40 5.17 -14.48
C TYR A 104 -9.83 6.39 -15.29
N GLN A 105 -9.01 6.82 -16.25
CA GLN A 105 -9.29 7.96 -17.13
C GLN A 105 -10.20 7.61 -18.30
N SER A 106 -10.07 6.41 -18.87
CA SER A 106 -10.79 6.01 -20.10
C SER A 106 -12.14 5.36 -19.85
N PHE A 107 -12.31 4.66 -18.72
CA PHE A 107 -13.57 3.97 -18.42
C PHE A 107 -14.69 4.97 -18.12
N SER A 108 -15.88 4.66 -18.62
CA SER A 108 -17.08 5.47 -18.41
C SER A 108 -17.49 5.49 -16.93
N ARG A 109 -18.20 6.55 -16.51
CA ARG A 109 -18.91 6.59 -15.21
C ARG A 109 -20.40 6.21 -15.36
N ASP A 110 -20.86 5.89 -16.58
CA ASP A 110 -22.20 5.36 -16.82
C ASP A 110 -22.23 3.87 -16.44
N GLU A 111 -23.07 3.51 -15.48
CA GLU A 111 -23.26 2.13 -15.00
C GLU A 111 -23.70 1.15 -16.09
N LYS A 112 -24.23 1.65 -17.21
CA LYS A 112 -24.64 0.83 -18.35
C LYS A 112 -23.51 0.53 -19.33
N ALA A 113 -22.38 1.19 -19.18
CA ALA A 113 -21.23 0.94 -20.03
C ALA A 113 -20.58 -0.40 -19.64
N VAL A 114 -20.15 -1.19 -20.62
CA VAL A 114 -19.42 -2.44 -20.38
C VAL A 114 -18.13 -2.17 -19.60
N GLN A 115 -17.42 -1.11 -19.98
CA GLN A 115 -16.23 -0.65 -19.24
C GLN A 115 -16.62 0.57 -18.43
N HIS A 116 -16.84 0.38 -17.14
CA HIS A 116 -17.19 1.50 -16.25
C HIS A 116 -16.32 1.52 -14.99
N CYS A 117 -16.15 2.72 -14.46
CA CYS A 117 -15.39 2.99 -13.25
C CYS A 117 -16.32 3.42 -12.12
N ILE A 118 -16.14 2.81 -10.95
CA ILE A 118 -16.90 3.13 -9.73
C ILE A 118 -15.93 3.79 -8.76
N ASP A 119 -16.18 5.04 -8.38
CA ASP A 119 -15.38 5.78 -7.42
C ASP A 119 -15.84 5.46 -5.98
N LEU A 120 -14.98 4.80 -5.18
CA LEU A 120 -15.25 4.44 -3.80
C LEU A 120 -14.66 5.51 -2.85
N GLY A 121 -15.33 6.66 -2.72
CA GLY A 121 -14.83 7.77 -1.91
C GLY A 121 -15.04 7.62 -0.40
N ARG A 122 -15.86 6.66 0.07
CA ARG A 122 -16.13 6.47 1.51
C ARG A 122 -15.17 5.49 2.16
N ASN A 123 -14.48 5.97 3.21
CA ASN A 123 -13.56 5.18 4.02
C ASN A 123 -14.22 4.82 5.36
N PHE A 124 -14.42 3.51 5.59
CA PHE A 124 -15.00 2.97 6.83
C PHE A 124 -13.94 2.48 7.84
N ARG A 125 -12.65 2.55 7.48
CA ARG A 125 -11.53 2.14 8.33
C ARG A 125 -11.13 3.25 9.29
N SER A 126 -10.93 4.45 8.77
CA SER A 126 -10.37 5.59 9.50
C SER A 126 -11.46 6.56 9.96
N VAL A 127 -11.17 7.29 11.02
CA VAL A 127 -12.03 8.34 11.56
C VAL A 127 -11.82 9.66 10.79
N PRO A 128 -12.77 10.61 10.86
CA PRO A 128 -12.73 11.85 10.08
C PRO A 128 -11.40 12.60 10.20
N VAL A 129 -10.89 12.82 11.41
CA VAL A 129 -9.67 13.62 11.65
C VAL A 129 -8.43 13.05 10.92
N VAL A 130 -8.32 11.74 10.80
CA VAL A 130 -7.22 11.10 10.06
C VAL A 130 -7.38 11.35 8.56
N LEU A 131 -8.59 11.23 8.04
CA LEU A 131 -8.87 11.45 6.62
C LEU A 131 -8.70 12.91 6.23
N ASP A 132 -9.09 13.85 7.10
CA ASP A 132 -8.88 15.28 6.89
C ASP A 132 -7.40 15.62 6.79
N ALA A 133 -6.56 15.04 7.66
CA ALA A 133 -5.12 15.19 7.60
C ALA A 133 -4.53 14.60 6.31
N VAL A 134 -4.97 13.39 5.90
CA VAL A 134 -4.56 12.78 4.63
C VAL A 134 -4.96 13.67 3.46
N ASN A 135 -6.22 14.10 3.40
CA ASN A 135 -6.70 15.00 2.35
C ASN A 135 -5.91 16.31 2.30
N ALA A 136 -5.58 16.90 3.47
CA ALA A 136 -4.81 18.14 3.55
C ALA A 136 -3.37 17.98 3.02
N VAL A 137 -2.72 16.86 3.28
CA VAL A 137 -1.37 16.56 2.76
C VAL A 137 -1.42 16.29 1.25
N PHE A 138 -2.28 15.36 0.82
CA PHE A 138 -2.32 14.92 -0.57
C PHE A 138 -2.79 16.03 -1.52
N SER A 139 -3.73 16.89 -1.11
CA SER A 139 -4.15 18.04 -1.92
C SER A 139 -3.03 19.05 -2.23
N ARG A 140 -1.90 18.98 -1.51
CA ARG A 140 -0.71 19.80 -1.74
C ARG A 140 0.44 19.05 -2.41
N ALA A 141 0.58 17.76 -2.06
CA ALA A 141 1.72 16.95 -2.50
C ALA A 141 1.46 16.20 -3.81
N MET A 142 0.21 15.81 -4.09
CA MET A 142 -0.15 15.04 -5.28
C MET A 142 -0.64 15.98 -6.39
N THR A 143 0.24 16.24 -7.34
CA THR A 143 -0.03 17.04 -8.53
C THR A 143 0.19 16.20 -9.79
N ALA A 144 -0.37 16.62 -10.91
CA ALA A 144 -0.17 15.94 -12.20
C ALA A 144 1.32 15.79 -12.55
N GLU A 145 2.16 16.78 -12.19
CA GLU A 145 3.61 16.73 -12.39
C GLU A 145 4.29 15.68 -11.49
N ALA A 146 3.92 15.61 -10.21
CA ALA A 146 4.58 14.74 -9.23
C ALA A 146 4.07 13.30 -9.27
N ALA A 147 2.78 13.09 -9.55
CA ALA A 147 2.09 11.80 -9.40
C ALA A 147 1.34 11.33 -10.66
N GLY A 148 1.37 12.10 -11.75
CA GLY A 148 0.64 11.79 -12.97
C GLY A 148 -0.86 12.11 -12.90
N MET A 149 -1.35 12.59 -11.74
CA MET A 149 -2.74 13.00 -11.52
C MET A 149 -2.83 14.05 -10.43
N ASP A 150 -3.87 14.89 -10.48
CA ASP A 150 -4.17 15.85 -9.42
C ASP A 150 -5.09 15.22 -8.36
N TYR A 151 -4.91 15.66 -7.10
CA TYR A 151 -5.78 15.24 -5.99
C TYR A 151 -7.01 16.15 -5.90
N GLY A 152 -8.06 15.78 -6.61
CA GLY A 152 -9.32 16.53 -6.69
C GLY A 152 -10.41 15.97 -5.76
N GLU A 153 -11.65 16.39 -5.99
CA GLU A 153 -12.79 15.95 -5.18
C GLU A 153 -13.11 14.44 -5.29
N ARG A 154 -12.71 13.80 -6.40
CA ARG A 154 -12.91 12.36 -6.61
C ARG A 154 -11.90 11.51 -5.84
N GLU A 155 -10.70 12.04 -5.66
CA GLU A 155 -9.59 11.37 -4.97
C GLU A 155 -9.67 11.56 -3.46
N LYS A 156 -10.46 12.55 -2.97
CA LYS A 156 -10.67 12.78 -1.55
C LYS A 156 -11.34 11.61 -0.85
N LEU A 157 -10.88 11.35 0.35
CA LEU A 157 -11.44 10.34 1.24
C LEU A 157 -12.49 10.97 2.17
N TYR A 158 -13.67 10.39 2.21
CA TYR A 158 -14.77 10.82 3.08
C TYR A 158 -15.04 9.77 4.14
N ALA A 159 -15.20 10.19 5.39
CA ALA A 159 -15.47 9.28 6.49
C ALA A 159 -16.84 8.58 6.31
N GLY A 160 -16.80 7.26 6.32
CA GLY A 160 -17.98 6.39 6.38
C GLY A 160 -18.36 5.96 7.79
N ARG A 161 -17.49 6.26 8.79
CA ARG A 161 -17.74 5.99 10.21
C ARG A 161 -17.63 7.29 11.02
N GLN A 162 -18.36 7.33 12.15
CA GLN A 162 -18.25 8.40 13.10
C GLN A 162 -17.11 8.14 14.09
N ALA A 163 -16.53 9.22 14.62
CA ALA A 163 -15.68 9.14 15.79
C ALA A 163 -16.54 8.81 17.04
N PRO A 164 -15.98 8.10 18.05
CA PRO A 164 -16.64 7.98 19.34
C PRO A 164 -16.89 9.36 19.96
N ASP A 165 -18.10 9.56 20.49
CA ASP A 165 -18.47 10.77 21.23
C ASP A 165 -18.11 10.56 22.72
N ASP A 166 -16.81 10.54 23.02
CA ASP A 166 -16.28 10.39 24.37
C ASP A 166 -14.95 11.14 24.48
N GLU A 167 -14.84 12.06 25.43
CA GLU A 167 -13.65 12.88 25.65
C GLU A 167 -12.39 12.08 26.00
N ARG A 168 -12.54 10.86 26.49
CA ARG A 168 -11.43 9.94 26.80
C ARG A 168 -10.89 9.23 25.58
N TRP A 169 -11.62 9.22 24.48
CA TRP A 169 -11.15 8.59 23.26
C TRP A 169 -9.84 9.19 22.75
N ILE A 170 -8.89 8.32 22.35
CA ILE A 170 -7.54 8.71 21.92
C ILE A 170 -7.51 9.54 20.63
N GLY A 171 -8.56 9.51 19.83
CA GLY A 171 -8.63 10.18 18.52
C GLY A 171 -8.67 11.70 18.62
N GLY A 172 -7.54 12.29 18.89
CA GLY A 172 -7.31 13.74 18.77
C GLY A 172 -6.88 14.17 17.36
N PRO A 173 -6.45 15.40 17.18
CA PRO A 173 -5.85 15.88 15.94
C PRO A 173 -4.60 15.07 15.58
N VAL A 174 -4.28 15.00 14.29
CA VAL A 174 -2.99 14.44 13.84
C VAL A 174 -1.87 15.38 14.31
N GLU A 175 -0.91 14.83 15.03
CA GLU A 175 0.25 15.55 15.56
C GLU A 175 1.44 15.38 14.60
N VAL A 176 2.24 16.41 14.47
CA VAL A 176 3.49 16.40 13.71
C VAL A 176 4.59 16.89 14.63
N ASP A 177 5.47 15.99 15.01
CA ASP A 177 6.60 16.29 15.89
C ASP A 177 7.89 16.39 15.06
N ILE A 178 8.66 17.43 15.30
CA ILE A 178 9.97 17.66 14.67
C ILE A 178 11.04 17.50 15.74
N VAL A 179 11.79 16.39 15.63
CA VAL A 179 12.93 16.15 16.53
C VAL A 179 14.16 16.83 15.94
N PRO A 180 14.72 17.85 16.61
CA PRO A 180 15.88 18.56 16.08
C PRO A 180 17.11 17.65 16.02
N THR A 181 17.84 17.75 14.93
CA THR A 181 19.19 17.15 14.84
C THR A 181 20.15 18.09 15.57
N PRO A 182 21.02 17.61 16.49
CA PRO A 182 21.99 18.46 17.14
C PRO A 182 22.90 19.15 16.12
N SER A 183 23.11 20.45 16.28
CA SER A 183 24.24 21.13 15.69
C SER A 183 25.49 20.72 16.49
N ASP A 184 26.63 20.62 15.85
CA ASP A 184 27.91 20.05 16.34
C ASP A 184 28.47 20.64 17.68
N GLU A 185 27.75 21.51 18.37
CA GLU A 185 28.26 22.29 19.51
C GLU A 185 27.52 22.17 20.85
N GLU A 186 26.31 21.57 20.89
CA GLU A 186 25.56 21.46 22.16
C GLU A 186 24.89 20.10 22.32
N ASP A 187 25.27 19.36 23.36
CA ASP A 187 24.72 18.06 23.80
C ASP A 187 25.02 16.86 22.89
N ASP A 188 26.31 16.59 22.64
CA ASP A 188 26.72 15.32 22.03
C ASP A 188 26.79 14.21 23.09
N ASP A 189 25.66 13.54 23.34
CA ASP A 189 25.61 12.27 24.07
C ASP A 189 26.07 11.08 23.20
N GLY A 190 26.61 11.37 22.01
CA GLY A 190 27.04 10.35 21.03
C GLY A 190 25.88 9.67 20.29
N SER A 191 24.64 10.11 20.49
CA SER A 191 23.47 9.50 19.86
C SER A 191 23.23 10.02 18.46
N THR A 192 22.86 9.11 17.56
CA THR A 192 22.42 9.46 16.21
C THR A 192 21.05 10.18 16.24
N ALA A 193 20.73 10.92 15.18
CA ALA A 193 19.42 11.55 15.01
C ALA A 193 18.28 10.51 15.12
N PHE A 194 18.48 9.32 14.56
CA PHE A 194 17.45 8.29 14.62
C PHE A 194 17.30 7.69 16.04
N GLU A 195 18.34 7.55 16.82
CA GLU A 195 18.24 7.13 18.23
C GLU A 195 17.46 8.16 19.07
N LYS A 196 17.64 9.46 18.78
CA LYS A 196 16.86 10.52 19.43
C LYS A 196 15.38 10.45 19.05
N GLU A 197 15.06 10.22 17.76
CA GLU A 197 13.70 9.94 17.31
C GLU A 197 13.10 8.73 18.03
N CYS A 198 13.83 7.62 18.13
CA CYS A 198 13.36 6.41 18.81
C CYS A 198 13.07 6.64 20.29
N ARG A 199 13.93 7.38 21.01
CA ARG A 199 13.68 7.77 22.41
C ARG A 199 12.47 8.67 22.56
N PHE A 200 12.29 9.64 21.64
CA PHE A 200 11.10 10.48 21.60
C PHE A 200 9.82 9.64 21.41
N ILE A 201 9.82 8.71 20.46
CA ILE A 201 8.71 7.79 20.22
C ILE A 201 8.38 6.97 21.48
N ALA A 202 9.39 6.40 22.14
CA ALA A 202 9.21 5.64 23.38
C ALA A 202 8.58 6.51 24.51
N GLY A 203 9.09 7.73 24.69
CA GLY A 203 8.53 8.68 25.65
C GLY A 203 7.07 9.03 25.33
N ARG A 204 6.75 9.32 24.06
CA ARG A 204 5.40 9.64 23.61
C ARG A 204 4.42 8.49 23.82
N ILE A 205 4.82 7.25 23.56
CA ILE A 205 4.01 6.05 23.86
C ILE A 205 3.72 5.95 25.36
N GLY A 206 4.73 6.19 26.22
CA GLY A 206 4.56 6.22 27.66
C GLY A 206 3.55 7.25 28.12
N GLU A 207 3.64 8.48 27.61
CA GLU A 207 2.69 9.57 27.91
C GLU A 207 1.26 9.21 27.48
N LEU A 208 1.09 8.66 26.28
CA LEU A 208 -0.22 8.25 25.77
C LEU A 208 -0.86 7.19 26.67
N LEU A 209 -0.12 6.19 27.12
CA LEU A 209 -0.63 5.15 28.02
C LEU A 209 -0.94 5.69 29.42
N ALA A 210 -0.12 6.61 29.92
CA ALA A 210 -0.35 7.24 31.21
C ALA A 210 -1.52 8.24 31.21
N SER A 211 -1.96 8.70 30.04
CA SER A 211 -3.03 9.69 29.89
C SER A 211 -4.42 9.22 30.30
N GLY A 212 -4.63 7.92 30.52
CA GLY A 212 -5.94 7.33 30.78
C GLY A 212 -6.89 7.31 29.58
N ARG A 213 -6.36 7.55 28.37
CA ARG A 213 -7.15 7.52 27.14
C ARG A 213 -7.65 6.13 26.78
N MET A 214 -8.70 6.10 25.98
CA MET A 214 -9.42 4.89 25.58
C MET A 214 -9.30 4.66 24.08
N ALA A 215 -9.08 3.43 23.68
CA ALA A 215 -9.13 2.99 22.27
C ALA A 215 -10.53 2.49 21.91
N ALA A 216 -10.95 2.71 20.66
CA ALA A 216 -12.22 2.22 20.17
C ALA A 216 -12.08 0.84 19.54
N ARG A 217 -12.94 -0.09 19.93
CA ARG A 217 -13.09 -1.40 19.28
C ARG A 217 -13.88 -1.30 17.98
N LYS A 218 -13.91 -2.38 17.21
CA LYS A 218 -14.67 -2.45 15.95
C LYS A 218 -16.19 -2.27 16.14
N ASP A 219 -16.72 -2.68 17.28
CA ASP A 219 -18.14 -2.54 17.66
C ASP A 219 -18.49 -1.14 18.19
N GLY A 220 -17.52 -0.24 18.28
CA GLY A 220 -17.68 1.12 18.80
C GLY A 220 -17.52 1.26 20.29
N THR A 221 -17.39 0.15 21.05
CA THR A 221 -17.12 0.23 22.49
C THR A 221 -15.70 0.70 22.76
N LEU A 222 -15.50 1.32 23.93
CA LEU A 222 -14.18 1.81 24.33
C LEU A 222 -13.52 0.84 25.30
N GLU A 223 -12.21 0.69 25.18
CA GLU A 223 -11.35 -0.04 26.11
C GLU A 223 -10.11 0.77 26.46
N PRO A 224 -9.46 0.53 27.61
CA PRO A 224 -8.23 1.23 27.97
C PRO A 224 -7.18 1.10 26.88
N LEU A 225 -6.51 2.22 26.56
CA LEU A 225 -5.40 2.23 25.61
C LEU A 225 -4.29 1.30 26.13
N SER A 226 -3.75 0.48 25.25
CA SER A 226 -2.68 -0.47 25.55
C SER A 226 -1.72 -0.58 24.38
N TYR A 227 -0.53 -1.16 24.58
CA TYR A 227 0.51 -1.29 23.55
C TYR A 227 0.01 -1.90 22.23
N ARG A 228 -0.91 -2.86 22.27
CA ARG A 228 -1.49 -3.50 21.07
C ARG A 228 -2.24 -2.56 20.14
N HIS A 229 -2.58 -1.36 20.60
CA HIS A 229 -3.30 -0.36 19.82
C HIS A 229 -2.35 0.61 19.11
N ILE A 230 -1.03 0.46 19.31
CA ILE A 230 -0.01 1.37 18.81
C ILE A 230 0.86 0.63 17.81
N VAL A 231 1.05 1.24 16.64
CA VAL A 231 1.92 0.73 15.58
C VAL A 231 2.89 1.83 15.17
N VAL A 232 4.16 1.51 15.08
CA VAL A 232 5.20 2.40 14.53
C VAL A 232 5.52 1.95 13.11
N LEU A 233 5.37 2.85 12.15
CA LEU A 233 5.67 2.60 10.74
C LEU A 233 6.99 3.26 10.36
N LEU A 234 7.91 2.49 9.81
CA LEU A 234 9.19 2.96 9.30
C LEU A 234 9.24 2.81 7.78
N ARG A 235 9.89 3.75 7.10
CA ARG A 235 10.12 3.64 5.66
C ARG A 235 10.98 2.43 5.27
N SER A 236 11.92 2.05 6.14
CA SER A 236 12.80 0.89 5.96
C SER A 236 13.05 0.25 7.31
N MET A 237 12.93 -1.06 7.39
CA MET A 237 13.25 -1.85 8.59
C MET A 237 14.74 -2.12 8.72
N ALA A 238 15.47 -2.27 7.59
CA ALA A 238 16.88 -2.62 7.59
C ALA A 238 17.72 -1.55 8.32
N GLY A 239 18.45 -1.99 9.35
CA GLY A 239 19.32 -1.15 10.19
C GLY A 239 18.59 -0.17 11.11
N LYS A 240 17.23 -0.19 11.14
CA LYS A 240 16.43 0.71 11.97
C LYS A 240 15.56 -0.01 12.99
N ALA A 241 15.07 -1.20 12.65
CA ALA A 241 14.17 -1.95 13.53
C ALA A 241 14.82 -2.24 14.88
N ASP A 242 16.07 -2.73 14.89
CA ASP A 242 16.78 -3.09 16.11
C ASP A 242 17.01 -1.88 17.03
N VAL A 243 17.35 -0.71 16.44
CA VAL A 243 17.55 0.54 17.19
C VAL A 243 16.23 1.00 17.85
N LEU A 244 15.11 0.93 17.11
CA LEU A 244 13.81 1.27 17.66
C LEU A 244 13.39 0.29 18.76
N ILE A 245 13.54 -1.03 18.53
CA ILE A 245 13.20 -2.06 19.53
C ILE A 245 14.02 -1.86 20.81
N GLN A 246 15.30 -1.56 20.69
CA GLN A 246 16.15 -1.27 21.85
C GLN A 246 15.63 -0.07 22.64
N ALA A 247 15.35 1.05 21.97
CA ALA A 247 14.83 2.25 22.62
C ALA A 247 13.48 2.00 23.32
N LEU A 248 12.58 1.22 22.69
CA LEU A 248 11.32 0.81 23.29
C LEU A 248 11.52 -0.08 24.51
N GLN A 249 12.44 -1.04 24.47
CA GLN A 249 12.78 -1.91 25.61
C GLN A 249 13.38 -1.13 26.78
N GLU A 250 14.28 -0.17 26.50
CA GLU A 250 14.83 0.74 27.52
C GLU A 250 13.74 1.59 28.18
N GLY A 251 12.69 1.94 27.44
CA GLY A 251 11.47 2.57 27.93
C GLY A 251 10.48 1.63 28.63
N GLY A 252 10.80 0.32 28.76
CA GLY A 252 9.90 -0.68 29.33
C GLY A 252 8.69 -1.03 28.45
N ILE A 253 8.77 -0.76 27.15
CA ILE A 253 7.68 -0.97 26.19
C ILE A 253 7.89 -2.30 25.47
N PRO A 254 6.99 -3.30 25.63
CA PRO A 254 7.07 -4.56 24.89
C PRO A 254 6.81 -4.30 23.40
N SER A 255 7.72 -4.76 22.55
CA SER A 255 7.66 -4.56 21.09
C SER A 255 8.16 -5.77 20.35
N TYR A 256 7.71 -5.95 19.10
CA TYR A 256 8.21 -6.92 18.13
C TYR A 256 8.13 -6.33 16.71
N ALA A 257 8.98 -6.80 15.81
CA ALA A 257 9.03 -6.42 14.41
C ALA A 257 9.02 -7.65 13.50
#